data_97d5c368e52c80d9202f196e559b6e70
#
_entry.id   97d5c368e52c80d9202f196e559b6e70
#
_cell.length_a   1.000
_cell.length_b   1.000
_cell.length_c   1.000
_cell.angle_alpha   90.00
_cell.angle_beta   90.00
_cell.angle_gamma   90.00
#
_symmetry.space_group_name_H-M   'P 1'
#
loop_
_entity.id
_entity.type
_entity.pdbx_description
1 polymer ?
#
loop_
_entity_poly.entity_id
_entity_poly.type
_entity_poly.pdbx_seq_one_letter_code
_entity_poly.pdbx_strand_id
1 'polypeptide(L)'
;MYQPGHGRFRVRDPRGQLLALLEVSPATLVTRGPDGFRASILPMLLDPEPAPHGSLRGHLARGNPQWREIEAELEANLRDAPDGVPAMALFDGPDAYISPTWYEEKRRTGEVVPTWNYVTVQVHGTLLVHHEPEWLRPHVAALVARHESGRPEPWSLEDAPEPYVASQLRAIVGLELRIDRIEAKRKLSQNRSAADVDGAIEGLALGGPAERAVADEMRREPKP
;
A
#
# COMPACT_ATOMS: atom_id res chain seq x y z
N MET A 1 1.36 -3.54 -13.08
CA MET A 1 2.79 -3.81 -12.67
C MET A 1 3.44 -4.80 -13.63
N TYR A 2 4.71 -4.59 -14.00
CA TYR A 2 5.42 -5.58 -14.83
C TYR A 2 5.64 -6.89 -14.08
N GLN A 3 5.13 -7.99 -14.65
CA GLN A 3 5.33 -9.36 -14.17
C GLN A 3 6.12 -10.14 -15.21
N PRO A 4 7.32 -10.66 -14.87
CA PRO A 4 8.06 -11.53 -15.78
C PRO A 4 7.26 -12.76 -16.18
N GLY A 5 7.38 -13.21 -17.44
CA GLY A 5 6.61 -14.33 -17.99
C GLY A 5 6.79 -15.67 -17.26
N HIS A 6 7.89 -15.84 -16.51
CA HIS A 6 8.11 -17.05 -15.70
C HIS A 6 7.28 -17.14 -14.41
N GLY A 7 6.52 -16.10 -14.04
CA GLY A 7 5.58 -16.10 -12.91
C GLY A 7 6.15 -16.22 -11.49
N ARG A 8 7.48 -16.37 -11.32
CA ARG A 8 8.13 -16.65 -10.02
C ARG A 8 7.93 -15.59 -8.97
N PHE A 9 7.69 -14.34 -9.37
CA PHE A 9 7.48 -13.20 -8.46
C PHE A 9 6.00 -12.83 -8.27
N ARG A 10 5.10 -13.60 -8.92
CA ARG A 10 3.67 -13.35 -8.87
C ARG A 10 3.08 -13.86 -7.55
N VAL A 11 2.36 -13.01 -6.87
CA VAL A 11 1.61 -13.37 -5.67
C VAL A 11 0.33 -14.11 -6.07
N ARG A 12 0.05 -15.27 -5.45
CA ARG A 12 -1.17 -16.05 -5.72
C ARG A 12 -2.40 -15.43 -5.11
N ASP A 13 -2.24 -14.80 -3.95
CA ASP A 13 -3.29 -14.07 -3.24
C ASP A 13 -2.90 -12.59 -3.07
N PRO A 14 -3.15 -11.74 -4.10
CA PRO A 14 -2.85 -10.31 -4.02
C PRO A 14 -3.67 -9.59 -2.93
N ARG A 15 -4.89 -10.06 -2.63
CA ARG A 15 -5.73 -9.48 -1.59
C ARG A 15 -5.17 -9.75 -0.20
N GLY A 16 -4.73 -10.98 0.07
CA GLY A 16 -4.06 -11.31 1.34
C GLY A 16 -2.77 -10.51 1.53
N GLN A 17 -2.00 -10.28 0.45
CA GLN A 17 -0.82 -9.42 0.52
C GLN A 17 -1.18 -7.95 0.78
N LEU A 18 -2.27 -7.43 0.21
CA LEU A 18 -2.77 -6.10 0.51
C LEU A 18 -3.14 -5.97 1.99
N LEU A 19 -3.90 -6.93 2.52
CA LEU A 19 -4.28 -6.95 3.93
C LEU A 19 -3.06 -6.90 4.85
N ALA A 20 -2.02 -7.69 4.56
CA ALA A 20 -0.77 -7.68 5.33
C ALA A 20 -0.06 -6.32 5.30
N LEU A 21 -0.04 -5.61 4.17
CA LEU A 21 0.59 -4.29 4.06
C LEU A 21 -0.26 -3.18 4.69
N LEU A 22 -1.58 -3.27 4.63
CA LEU A 22 -2.48 -2.34 5.31
C LEU A 22 -2.26 -2.30 6.83
N GLU A 23 -1.75 -3.38 7.44
CA GLU A 23 -1.44 -3.43 8.87
C GLU A 23 -0.21 -2.58 9.25
N VAL A 24 0.72 -2.38 8.32
CA VAL A 24 2.05 -1.88 8.66
C VAL A 24 2.46 -0.61 7.91
N SER A 25 1.73 -0.22 6.87
CA SER A 25 2.18 0.88 6.01
C SER A 25 1.00 1.72 5.49
N PRO A 26 1.14 3.05 5.42
CA PRO A 26 0.21 3.90 4.69
C PRO A 26 0.34 3.66 3.18
N ALA A 27 -0.68 4.06 2.43
CA ALA A 27 -0.65 4.05 0.97
C ALA A 27 -0.07 5.33 0.40
N THR A 28 0.58 5.24 -0.74
CA THR A 28 0.80 6.38 -1.65
C THR A 28 -0.35 6.39 -2.67
N LEU A 29 -1.30 7.32 -2.49
CA LEU A 29 -2.39 7.53 -3.45
C LEU A 29 -1.90 8.40 -4.60
N VAL A 30 -1.99 7.88 -5.82
CA VAL A 30 -1.60 8.57 -7.06
C VAL A 30 -2.85 8.86 -7.90
N THR A 31 -3.02 10.12 -8.26
CA THR A 31 -4.08 10.61 -9.14
C THR A 31 -3.49 11.43 -10.27
N ARG A 32 -4.28 11.64 -11.33
CA ARG A 32 -3.98 12.61 -12.37
C ARG A 32 -4.46 13.99 -11.93
N GLY A 33 -3.65 15.00 -12.15
CA GLY A 33 -4.02 16.41 -11.98
C GLY A 33 -3.73 17.20 -13.25
N PRO A 34 -4.08 18.49 -13.31
CA PRO A 34 -3.91 19.33 -14.49
C PRO A 34 -2.44 19.46 -14.91
N ASP A 35 -1.53 19.45 -13.95
CA ASP A 35 -0.08 19.61 -14.18
C ASP A 35 0.67 18.26 -14.18
N GLY A 36 -0.03 17.13 -14.31
CA GLY A 36 0.54 15.78 -14.29
C GLY A 36 0.06 14.92 -13.13
N PHE A 37 0.91 14.03 -12.63
CA PHE A 37 0.55 13.17 -11.51
C PHE A 37 0.76 13.87 -10.17
N ARG A 38 -0.17 13.63 -9.24
CA ARG A 38 -0.08 14.04 -7.84
C ARG A 38 -0.10 12.81 -6.95
N ALA A 39 0.68 12.86 -5.87
CA ALA A 39 0.75 11.78 -4.90
C ALA A 39 0.62 12.32 -3.47
N SER A 40 -0.13 11.61 -2.62
CA SER A 40 -0.21 11.85 -1.18
C SER A 40 -0.08 10.54 -0.42
N ILE A 41 0.58 10.59 0.73
CA ILE A 41 0.68 9.45 1.64
C ILE A 41 -0.44 9.57 2.67
N LEU A 42 -1.25 8.51 2.80
CA LEU A 42 -2.36 8.46 3.75
C LEU A 42 -2.63 7.01 4.22
N PRO A 43 -3.03 6.83 5.49
CA PRO A 43 -3.52 5.54 5.95
C PRO A 43 -4.86 5.22 5.28
N MET A 44 -5.07 3.94 4.95
CA MET A 44 -6.31 3.48 4.35
C MET A 44 -6.84 2.24 5.06
N LEU A 45 -8.16 2.05 5.01
CA LEU A 45 -8.85 0.84 5.46
C LEU A 45 -9.48 0.14 4.26
N LEU A 46 -9.47 -1.19 4.27
CA LEU A 46 -10.22 -1.99 3.30
C LEU A 46 -11.64 -2.21 3.82
N ASP A 47 -12.63 -1.71 3.09
CA ASP A 47 -14.03 -2.09 3.22
C ASP A 47 -14.29 -3.27 2.26
N PRO A 48 -14.89 -4.38 2.71
CA PRO A 48 -15.21 -5.51 1.85
C PRO A 48 -16.22 -5.19 0.74
N GLU A 49 -16.99 -4.13 0.90
CA GLU A 49 -17.99 -3.69 -0.10
C GLU A 49 -17.49 -2.49 -0.93
N PRO A 50 -17.94 -2.37 -2.19
CA PRO A 50 -18.77 -3.32 -2.94
C PRO A 50 -17.98 -4.55 -3.43
N ALA A 51 -18.69 -5.68 -3.55
CA ALA A 51 -18.10 -6.88 -4.16
C ALA A 51 -17.66 -6.62 -5.63
N PRO A 52 -16.67 -7.33 -6.20
CA PRO A 52 -15.96 -8.47 -5.59
C PRO A 52 -14.69 -8.07 -4.81
N HIS A 53 -14.19 -6.84 -4.95
CA HIS A 53 -12.88 -6.43 -4.40
C HIS A 53 -12.98 -5.52 -3.19
N GLY A 54 -14.10 -4.83 -3.00
CA GLY A 54 -14.30 -3.83 -1.96
C GLY A 54 -13.76 -2.46 -2.34
N SER A 55 -13.58 -1.61 -1.35
CA SER A 55 -13.00 -0.28 -1.52
C SER A 55 -11.92 0.02 -0.48
N LEU A 56 -10.95 0.87 -0.83
CA LEU A 56 -10.02 1.45 0.11
C LEU A 56 -10.56 2.83 0.53
N ARG A 57 -10.72 3.03 1.84
CA ARG A 57 -11.17 4.28 2.43
C ARG A 57 -10.05 5.00 3.15
N GLY A 58 -9.89 6.27 2.87
CA GLY A 58 -8.92 7.16 3.48
C GLY A 58 -9.45 8.58 3.58
N HIS A 59 -8.63 9.52 4.01
CA HIS A 59 -8.98 10.94 3.98
C HIS A 59 -7.74 11.81 3.78
N LEU A 60 -7.96 13.01 3.24
CA LEU A 60 -6.96 14.06 3.12
C LEU A 60 -7.34 15.25 3.98
N ALA A 61 -6.35 16.03 4.41
CA ALA A 61 -6.63 17.35 4.95
C ALA A 61 -7.31 18.23 3.89
N ARG A 62 -8.30 19.01 4.26
CA ARG A 62 -9.02 19.91 3.34
C ARG A 62 -8.12 20.97 2.69
N GLY A 63 -6.95 21.25 3.29
CA GLY A 63 -5.90 22.09 2.72
C GLY A 63 -5.11 21.44 1.59
N ASN A 64 -5.14 20.08 1.44
CA ASN A 64 -4.47 19.39 0.34
C ASN A 64 -5.26 19.63 -0.97
N PRO A 65 -4.65 20.16 -2.04
CA PRO A 65 -5.38 20.47 -3.27
C PRO A 65 -5.81 19.24 -4.06
N GLN A 66 -5.25 18.06 -3.82
CA GLN A 66 -5.48 16.85 -4.61
C GLN A 66 -6.97 16.48 -4.71
N TRP A 67 -7.74 16.62 -3.65
CA TRP A 67 -9.17 16.30 -3.68
C TRP A 67 -9.98 17.24 -4.61
N ARG A 68 -9.58 18.54 -4.70
CA ARG A 68 -10.23 19.49 -5.63
C ARG A 68 -9.94 19.16 -7.09
N GLU A 69 -8.73 18.68 -7.37
CA GLU A 69 -8.35 18.23 -8.71
C GLU A 69 -9.14 16.98 -9.11
N ILE A 70 -9.38 16.06 -8.17
CA ILE A 70 -10.24 14.89 -8.37
C ILE A 70 -11.68 15.33 -8.69
N GLU A 71 -12.25 16.24 -7.90
CA GLU A 71 -13.61 16.76 -8.15
C GLU A 71 -13.72 17.50 -9.47
N ALA A 72 -12.75 18.32 -9.82
CA ALA A 72 -12.73 19.01 -11.10
C ALA A 72 -12.68 18.04 -12.29
N GLU A 73 -11.93 16.93 -12.15
CA GLU A 73 -11.91 15.88 -13.18
C GLU A 73 -13.24 15.12 -13.23
N LEU A 74 -13.87 14.84 -12.07
CA LEU A 74 -15.20 14.25 -11.98
C LEU A 74 -16.24 15.13 -12.72
N GLU A 75 -16.26 16.43 -12.44
CA GLU A 75 -17.18 17.38 -13.07
C GLU A 75 -16.96 17.47 -14.59
N ALA A 76 -15.70 17.48 -15.03
CA ALA A 76 -15.35 17.54 -16.45
C ALA A 76 -15.76 16.26 -17.20
N ASN A 77 -15.73 15.10 -16.55
CA ASN A 77 -15.93 13.79 -17.15
C ASN A 77 -17.30 13.17 -16.82
N LEU A 78 -18.23 13.91 -16.21
CA LEU A 78 -19.57 13.43 -15.79
C LEU A 78 -20.34 12.64 -16.86
N ARG A 79 -20.06 12.88 -18.16
CA ARG A 79 -20.72 12.18 -19.27
C ARG A 79 -20.04 10.85 -19.62
N ASP A 80 -18.72 10.73 -19.42
CA ASP A 80 -17.90 9.60 -19.88
C ASP A 80 -17.42 8.70 -18.76
N ALA A 81 -17.39 9.19 -17.51
CA ALA A 81 -16.98 8.46 -16.31
C ALA A 81 -17.85 8.85 -15.10
N PRO A 82 -19.13 8.47 -15.08
CA PRO A 82 -20.07 8.87 -14.01
C PRO A 82 -19.72 8.28 -12.64
N ASP A 83 -18.87 7.26 -12.59
CA ASP A 83 -18.61 6.45 -11.38
C ASP A 83 -17.35 6.87 -10.59
N GLY A 84 -16.62 7.91 -11.03
CA GLY A 84 -15.41 8.41 -10.36
C GLY A 84 -14.21 8.62 -11.29
N VAL A 85 -13.02 8.92 -10.74
CA VAL A 85 -11.79 9.12 -11.52
C VAL A 85 -10.82 7.96 -11.34
N PRO A 86 -10.08 7.55 -12.40
CA PRO A 86 -9.06 6.51 -12.27
C PRO A 86 -7.96 6.91 -11.30
N ALA A 87 -7.63 6.03 -10.36
CA ALA A 87 -6.57 6.25 -9.39
C ALA A 87 -5.83 4.95 -9.05
N MET A 88 -4.69 5.10 -8.40
CA MET A 88 -3.88 3.98 -7.93
C MET A 88 -3.39 4.25 -6.51
N ALA A 89 -3.55 3.27 -5.62
CA ALA A 89 -2.91 3.24 -4.32
C ALA A 89 -1.74 2.24 -4.34
N LEU A 90 -0.57 2.72 -3.93
CA LEU A 90 0.66 1.93 -3.81
C LEU A 90 0.91 1.63 -2.33
N PHE A 91 1.17 0.38 -2.03
CA PHE A 91 1.62 -0.07 -0.72
C PHE A 91 2.99 -0.69 -0.87
N ASP A 92 3.97 -0.11 -0.21
CA ASP A 92 5.32 -0.60 -0.20
C ASP A 92 5.57 -1.37 1.10
N GLY A 93 6.02 -2.61 0.93
CA GLY A 93 6.50 -3.45 2.02
C GLY A 93 8.01 -3.33 2.17
N PRO A 94 8.65 -4.30 2.86
CA PRO A 94 10.09 -4.30 3.04
C PRO A 94 10.83 -4.34 1.70
N ASP A 95 11.92 -3.56 1.62
CA ASP A 95 12.84 -3.56 0.49
C ASP A 95 14.29 -3.49 0.97
N ALA A 96 15.21 -4.07 0.19
CA ALA A 96 16.64 -3.98 0.46
C ALA A 96 17.48 -4.26 -0.79
N TYR A 97 18.66 -3.65 -0.82
CA TYR A 97 19.71 -3.99 -1.77
C TYR A 97 20.30 -5.37 -1.46
N ILE A 98 20.51 -6.17 -2.50
CA ILE A 98 21.11 -7.51 -2.41
C ILE A 98 22.50 -7.45 -3.03
N SER A 99 23.52 -7.61 -2.19
CA SER A 99 24.89 -7.62 -2.62
C SER A 99 25.24 -8.97 -3.27
N PRO A 100 25.89 -8.95 -4.45
CA PRO A 100 26.42 -10.17 -5.05
C PRO A 100 27.48 -10.87 -4.19
N THR A 101 28.06 -10.17 -3.21
CA THR A 101 29.08 -10.75 -2.32
C THR A 101 28.53 -11.85 -1.42
N TRP A 102 27.23 -11.90 -1.24
CA TRP A 102 26.54 -12.91 -0.45
C TRP A 102 26.26 -14.21 -1.23
N TYR A 103 26.36 -14.17 -2.58
CA TYR A 103 26.07 -15.32 -3.44
C TYR A 103 27.23 -16.31 -3.51
N GLU A 104 26.91 -17.59 -3.39
CA GLU A 104 27.89 -18.67 -3.65
C GLU A 104 28.31 -18.69 -5.11
N GLU A 105 27.37 -18.43 -6.02
CA GLU A 105 27.61 -18.32 -7.47
C GLU A 105 28.73 -17.32 -7.81
N LYS A 106 28.87 -16.23 -7.01
CA LYS A 106 30.00 -15.29 -7.18
C LYS A 106 31.36 -15.99 -7.04
N ARG A 107 31.49 -16.92 -6.08
CA ARG A 107 32.74 -17.67 -5.86
C ARG A 107 32.99 -18.71 -6.92
N ARG A 108 31.90 -19.29 -7.46
CA ARG A 108 31.94 -20.37 -8.43
C ARG A 108 32.22 -19.87 -9.86
N THR A 109 31.55 -18.82 -10.31
CA THR A 109 31.62 -18.35 -11.71
C THR A 109 31.91 -16.88 -11.87
N GLY A 110 31.57 -16.05 -10.86
CA GLY A 110 31.58 -14.59 -10.97
C GLY A 110 30.39 -14.02 -11.74
N GLU A 111 29.52 -14.85 -12.32
CA GLU A 111 28.38 -14.42 -13.16
C GLU A 111 27.18 -13.98 -12.31
N VAL A 112 27.36 -12.93 -11.52
CA VAL A 112 26.34 -12.36 -10.63
C VAL A 112 26.27 -10.85 -10.76
N VAL A 113 25.09 -10.31 -10.52
CA VAL A 113 24.84 -8.86 -10.50
C VAL A 113 24.07 -8.48 -9.25
N PRO A 114 24.22 -7.24 -8.75
CA PRO A 114 23.41 -6.73 -7.66
C PRO A 114 21.95 -6.56 -8.08
N THR A 115 21.06 -6.56 -7.10
CA THR A 115 19.64 -6.30 -7.33
C THR A 115 18.99 -5.72 -6.07
N TRP A 116 17.70 -5.39 -6.17
CA TRP A 116 16.84 -5.09 -5.03
C TRP A 116 15.81 -6.20 -4.86
N ASN A 117 15.60 -6.61 -3.62
CA ASN A 117 14.44 -7.39 -3.20
C ASN A 117 13.41 -6.45 -2.60
N TYR A 118 12.13 -6.72 -2.84
CA TYR A 118 11.04 -5.90 -2.37
C TYR A 118 9.71 -6.64 -2.41
N VAL A 119 8.77 -6.15 -1.59
CA VAL A 119 7.36 -6.52 -1.61
C VAL A 119 6.56 -5.26 -1.93
N THR A 120 5.61 -5.31 -2.86
CA THR A 120 4.75 -4.17 -3.18
C THR A 120 3.38 -4.63 -3.68
N VAL A 121 2.37 -3.81 -3.40
CA VAL A 121 1.00 -3.99 -3.90
C VAL A 121 0.54 -2.71 -4.58
N GLN A 122 -0.07 -2.87 -5.75
CA GLN A 122 -0.73 -1.79 -6.50
C GLN A 122 -2.22 -2.10 -6.55
N VAL A 123 -3.02 -1.18 -6.03
CA VAL A 123 -4.47 -1.24 -6.09
C VAL A 123 -4.94 -0.19 -7.09
N HIS A 124 -5.58 -0.64 -8.14
CA HIS A 124 -6.16 0.23 -9.17
C HIS A 124 -7.66 0.26 -9.00
N GLY A 125 -8.24 1.42 -9.25
CA GLY A 125 -9.68 1.56 -9.10
C GLY A 125 -10.19 2.94 -9.45
N THR A 126 -11.43 3.17 -9.11
CA THR A 126 -12.19 4.38 -9.35
C THR A 126 -12.36 5.13 -8.02
N LEU A 127 -11.86 6.37 -7.98
CA LEU A 127 -11.79 7.20 -6.77
C LEU A 127 -12.98 8.17 -6.70
N LEU A 128 -13.59 8.22 -5.52
CA LEU A 128 -14.68 9.11 -5.14
C LEU A 128 -14.25 10.01 -3.98
N VAL A 129 -14.90 11.16 -3.88
CA VAL A 129 -14.70 12.16 -2.81
C VAL A 129 -15.96 12.24 -1.95
N HIS A 130 -15.79 12.32 -0.63
CA HIS A 130 -16.87 12.41 0.34
C HIS A 130 -16.66 13.58 1.29
N HIS A 131 -17.69 14.40 1.48
CA HIS A 131 -17.68 15.56 2.38
C HIS A 131 -18.57 15.38 3.60
N GLU A 132 -19.49 14.43 3.56
CA GLU A 132 -20.58 14.25 4.50
C GLU A 132 -20.04 13.73 5.84
N PRO A 133 -20.40 14.38 6.97
CA PRO A 133 -20.00 13.91 8.30
C PRO A 133 -20.45 12.46 8.58
N GLU A 134 -21.56 12.03 8.00
CA GLU A 134 -22.14 10.69 8.11
C GLU A 134 -21.23 9.62 7.49
N TRP A 135 -20.47 9.98 6.47
CA TRP A 135 -19.44 9.11 5.88
C TRP A 135 -18.10 9.22 6.64
N LEU A 136 -17.70 10.46 6.98
CA LEU A 136 -16.40 10.74 7.57
C LEU A 136 -16.26 10.17 8.99
N ARG A 137 -17.27 10.34 9.84
CA ARG A 137 -17.21 9.93 11.25
C ARG A 137 -16.99 8.43 11.45
N PRO A 138 -17.76 7.54 10.81
CA PRO A 138 -17.53 6.09 10.91
C PRO A 138 -16.16 5.68 10.37
N HIS A 139 -15.71 6.33 9.27
CA HIS A 139 -14.37 6.07 8.71
C HIS A 139 -13.25 6.41 9.69
N VAL A 140 -13.29 7.63 10.29
CA VAL A 140 -12.26 8.05 11.26
C VAL A 140 -12.32 7.19 12.51
N ALA A 141 -13.52 6.85 13.02
CA ALA A 141 -13.68 5.96 14.16
C ALA A 141 -13.06 4.57 13.89
N ALA A 142 -13.31 4.00 12.73
CA ALA A 142 -12.73 2.71 12.33
C ALA A 142 -11.21 2.77 12.19
N LEU A 143 -10.67 3.87 11.63
CA LEU A 143 -9.22 4.07 11.50
C LEU A 143 -8.55 4.20 12.87
N VAL A 144 -9.15 4.96 13.78
CA VAL A 144 -8.69 5.10 15.17
C VAL A 144 -8.74 3.75 15.87
N ALA A 145 -9.87 3.06 15.85
CA ALA A 145 -10.03 1.75 16.48
C ALA A 145 -8.97 0.75 16.02
N ARG A 146 -8.64 0.76 14.71
CA ARG A 146 -7.59 -0.09 14.15
C ARG A 146 -6.21 0.22 14.73
N HIS A 147 -5.81 1.49 14.79
CA HIS A 147 -4.47 1.89 15.22
C HIS A 147 -4.32 1.95 16.75
N GLU A 148 -5.40 2.07 17.47
CA GLU A 148 -5.42 2.06 18.94
C GLU A 148 -5.63 0.64 19.52
N SER A 149 -6.14 -0.31 18.73
CA SER A 149 -6.31 -1.70 19.18
C SER A 149 -4.95 -2.28 19.61
N GLY A 150 -4.90 -2.83 20.81
CA GLY A 150 -3.67 -3.37 21.40
C GLY A 150 -2.88 -2.41 22.28
N ARG A 151 -3.29 -1.14 22.41
CA ARG A 151 -2.78 -0.23 23.42
C ARG A 151 -3.42 -0.54 24.79
N PRO A 152 -2.72 -0.34 25.92
CA PRO A 152 -3.31 -0.53 27.24
C PRO A 152 -4.51 0.36 27.51
N GLU A 153 -4.48 1.59 26.99
CA GLU A 153 -5.54 2.60 27.08
C GLU A 153 -5.81 3.13 25.67
N PRO A 154 -6.65 2.42 24.87
CA PRO A 154 -6.93 2.81 23.51
C PRO A 154 -7.77 4.10 23.48
N TRP A 155 -7.35 5.07 22.69
CA TRP A 155 -8.10 6.31 22.47
C TRP A 155 -9.26 6.08 21.48
N SER A 156 -10.38 6.78 21.71
CA SER A 156 -11.55 6.76 20.82
C SER A 156 -12.06 8.20 20.56
N LEU A 157 -12.93 8.38 19.57
CA LEU A 157 -13.52 9.69 19.28
C LEU A 157 -14.35 10.24 20.46
N GLU A 158 -14.89 9.35 21.27
CA GLU A 158 -15.72 9.68 22.46
C GLU A 158 -14.90 10.30 23.59
N ASP A 159 -13.57 10.14 23.59
CA ASP A 159 -12.67 10.77 24.56
C ASP A 159 -12.47 12.25 24.30
N ALA A 160 -12.84 12.74 23.11
CA ALA A 160 -12.75 14.14 22.74
C ALA A 160 -14.12 14.84 22.80
N PRO A 161 -14.17 16.16 23.16
CA PRO A 161 -15.42 16.92 23.14
C PRO A 161 -16.06 16.92 21.74
N GLU A 162 -17.37 16.66 21.67
CA GLU A 162 -18.11 16.60 20.41
C GLU A 162 -17.92 17.82 19.48
N PRO A 163 -17.92 19.09 19.98
CA PRO A 163 -17.67 20.25 19.12
C PRO A 163 -16.28 20.24 18.48
N TYR A 164 -15.28 19.66 19.18
CA TYR A 164 -13.93 19.49 18.66
C TYR A 164 -13.89 18.43 17.57
N VAL A 165 -14.47 17.24 17.80
CA VAL A 165 -14.58 16.17 16.80
C VAL A 165 -15.27 16.69 15.54
N ALA A 166 -16.42 17.35 15.67
CA ALA A 166 -17.14 17.96 14.55
C ALA A 166 -16.28 18.99 13.78
N SER A 167 -15.44 19.75 14.49
CA SER A 167 -14.50 20.69 13.88
C SER A 167 -13.41 19.98 13.08
N GLN A 168 -12.86 18.89 13.61
CA GLN A 168 -11.83 18.10 12.92
C GLN A 168 -12.38 17.39 11.67
N LEU A 169 -13.61 16.87 11.75
CA LEU A 169 -14.27 16.27 10.58
C LEU A 169 -14.48 17.27 9.44
N ARG A 170 -14.77 18.54 9.74
CA ARG A 170 -14.85 19.60 8.73
C ARG A 170 -13.49 19.96 8.09
N ALA A 171 -12.37 19.63 8.74
CA ALA A 171 -11.02 19.92 8.26
C ALA A 171 -10.46 18.84 7.32
N ILE A 172 -11.21 17.77 7.08
CA ILE A 172 -10.81 16.65 6.21
C ILE A 172 -11.80 16.44 5.07
N VAL A 173 -11.38 15.62 4.09
CA VAL A 173 -12.18 15.16 2.96
C VAL A 173 -11.96 13.66 2.82
N GLY A 174 -13.03 12.89 2.76
CA GLY A 174 -13.01 11.45 2.59
C GLY A 174 -12.68 11.05 1.16
N LEU A 175 -12.01 9.93 1.02
CA LEU A 175 -11.65 9.31 -0.25
C LEU A 175 -12.05 7.84 -0.22
N GLU A 176 -12.71 7.39 -1.27
CA GLU A 176 -13.07 5.99 -1.49
C GLU A 176 -12.54 5.53 -2.84
N LEU A 177 -11.57 4.63 -2.84
CA LEU A 177 -11.06 3.97 -4.04
C LEU A 177 -11.78 2.62 -4.18
N ARG A 178 -12.80 2.54 -5.04
CA ARG A 178 -13.46 1.29 -5.43
C ARG A 178 -12.50 0.45 -6.24
N ILE A 179 -12.25 -0.76 -5.80
CA ILE A 179 -11.16 -1.59 -6.33
C ILE A 179 -11.58 -2.32 -7.59
N ASP A 180 -10.90 -2.05 -8.70
CA ASP A 180 -11.06 -2.79 -9.96
C ASP A 180 -10.13 -4.01 -10.00
N ARG A 181 -8.87 -3.84 -9.57
CA ARG A 181 -7.88 -4.92 -9.54
C ARG A 181 -6.78 -4.66 -8.52
N ILE A 182 -6.22 -5.75 -8.01
CA ILE A 182 -5.08 -5.75 -7.10
C ILE A 182 -3.93 -6.50 -7.77
N GLU A 183 -2.78 -5.88 -7.87
CA GLU A 183 -1.54 -6.47 -8.37
C GLU A 183 -0.50 -6.49 -7.26
N ALA A 184 0.07 -7.66 -6.98
CA ALA A 184 1.09 -7.81 -5.95
C ALA A 184 2.35 -8.47 -6.53
N LYS A 185 3.50 -8.06 -6.01
CA LYS A 185 4.79 -8.61 -6.39
C LYS A 185 5.67 -8.82 -5.17
N ARG A 186 6.25 -10.01 -5.09
CA ARG A 186 7.26 -10.40 -4.10
C ARG A 186 8.51 -10.79 -4.87
N LYS A 187 9.45 -9.87 -5.02
CA LYS A 187 10.75 -10.13 -5.63
C LYS A 187 11.76 -10.38 -4.53
N LEU A 188 12.00 -11.64 -4.22
CA LEU A 188 12.75 -12.10 -3.05
C LEU A 188 13.82 -13.16 -3.43
N SER A 189 14.40 -13.02 -4.62
CA SER A 189 15.47 -13.90 -5.16
C SER A 189 15.01 -15.33 -5.50
N GLN A 190 13.72 -15.56 -5.77
CA GLN A 190 13.15 -16.88 -6.10
C GLN A 190 13.71 -17.50 -7.40
N ASN A 191 14.49 -16.76 -8.15
CA ASN A 191 15.16 -17.20 -9.38
C ASN A 191 16.63 -17.62 -9.14
N ARG A 192 17.10 -17.58 -7.89
CA ARG A 192 18.47 -17.93 -7.49
C ARG A 192 18.53 -19.36 -6.95
N SER A 193 19.73 -19.93 -6.85
CA SER A 193 19.94 -21.19 -6.16
C SER A 193 19.61 -21.07 -4.66
N ALA A 194 19.29 -22.21 -4.01
CA ALA A 194 19.05 -22.23 -2.57
C ALA A 194 20.24 -21.67 -1.77
N ALA A 195 21.47 -22.00 -2.18
CA ALA A 195 22.70 -21.50 -1.54
C ALA A 195 22.86 -19.97 -1.67
N ASP A 196 22.52 -19.39 -2.83
CA ASP A 196 22.52 -17.94 -3.02
C ASP A 196 21.46 -17.26 -2.17
N VAL A 197 20.26 -17.86 -2.07
CA VAL A 197 19.17 -17.35 -1.23
C VAL A 197 19.58 -17.36 0.25
N ASP A 198 20.17 -18.47 0.73
CA ASP A 198 20.62 -18.58 2.11
C ASP A 198 21.72 -17.55 2.42
N GLY A 199 22.71 -17.40 1.54
CA GLY A 199 23.76 -16.38 1.71
C GLY A 199 23.21 -14.94 1.71
N ALA A 200 22.21 -14.65 0.88
CA ALA A 200 21.55 -13.35 0.91
C ALA A 200 20.78 -13.10 2.23
N ILE A 201 20.06 -14.12 2.73
CA ILE A 201 19.35 -14.04 4.04
C ILE A 201 20.33 -13.79 5.18
N GLU A 202 21.47 -14.51 5.21
CA GLU A 202 22.52 -14.32 6.22
C GLU A 202 23.10 -12.90 6.15
N GLY A 203 23.43 -12.42 4.94
CA GLY A 203 23.95 -11.06 4.75
C GLY A 203 22.99 -9.98 5.20
N LEU A 204 21.71 -10.09 4.85
CA LEU A 204 20.66 -9.16 5.26
C LEU A 204 20.40 -9.19 6.78
N ALA A 205 20.51 -10.35 7.40
CA ALA A 205 20.28 -10.52 8.86
C ALA A 205 21.30 -9.75 9.73
N LEU A 206 22.48 -9.45 9.18
CA LEU A 206 23.50 -8.64 9.84
C LEU A 206 23.26 -7.13 9.68
N GLY A 207 22.33 -6.73 8.85
CA GLY A 207 22.03 -5.33 8.54
C GLY A 207 21.08 -4.65 9.51
N GLY A 208 20.54 -3.51 9.09
CA GLY A 208 19.56 -2.72 9.84
C GLY A 208 18.14 -3.34 9.87
N PRO A 209 17.16 -2.63 10.45
CA PRO A 209 15.79 -3.13 10.54
C PRO A 209 15.15 -3.43 9.17
N ALA A 210 15.41 -2.61 8.15
CA ALA A 210 14.86 -2.81 6.80
C ALA A 210 15.40 -4.08 6.15
N GLU A 211 16.73 -4.29 6.20
CA GLU A 211 17.37 -5.50 5.67
C GLU A 211 16.86 -6.76 6.38
N ARG A 212 16.75 -6.72 7.70
CA ARG A 212 16.20 -7.86 8.47
C ARG A 212 14.76 -8.17 8.10
N ALA A 213 13.93 -7.15 7.87
CA ALA A 213 12.55 -7.37 7.43
C ALA A 213 12.49 -8.08 6.06
N VAL A 214 13.39 -7.74 5.12
CA VAL A 214 13.50 -8.46 3.84
C VAL A 214 13.99 -9.90 4.05
N ALA A 215 14.96 -10.13 4.94
CA ALA A 215 15.42 -11.48 5.28
C ALA A 215 14.27 -12.35 5.80
N ASP A 216 13.38 -11.79 6.64
CA ASP A 216 12.21 -12.48 7.17
C ASP A 216 11.20 -12.81 6.08
N GLU A 217 10.95 -11.88 5.13
CA GLU A 217 10.11 -12.16 3.97
C GLU A 217 10.72 -13.27 3.07
N MET A 218 12.04 -13.26 2.85
CA MET A 218 12.72 -14.30 2.08
C MET A 218 12.62 -15.69 2.75
N ARG A 219 12.66 -15.78 4.07
CA ARG A 219 12.50 -17.04 4.83
C ARG A 219 11.10 -17.63 4.70
N ARG A 220 10.08 -16.81 4.47
CA ARG A 220 8.68 -17.23 4.26
C ARG A 220 8.41 -17.76 2.86
N GLU A 221 9.29 -17.44 1.89
CA GLU A 221 9.15 -17.97 0.54
C GLU A 221 9.57 -19.44 0.48
N PRO A 222 8.89 -20.25 -0.36
CA PRO A 222 9.38 -21.59 -0.69
C PRO A 222 10.77 -21.49 -1.31
N LYS A 223 11.71 -22.29 -0.81
CA LYS A 223 13.03 -22.38 -1.45
C LYS A 223 12.91 -22.94 -2.86
N PRO A 224 13.69 -22.41 -3.81
CA PRO A 224 13.69 -22.86 -5.19
C PRO A 224 14.19 -24.30 -5.36
#